data_e0618d08f22b59b49347f36c3db92325
#
_entry.id   e0618d08f22b59b49347f36c3db92325
#
_cell.length_a   1.000
_cell.length_b   1.000
_cell.length_c   1.000
_cell.angle_alpha   90.00
_cell.angle_beta   90.00
_cell.angle_gamma   90.00
#
_symmetry.space_group_name_H-M   'P 1'
#
loop_
_entity.id
_entity.type
_entity.pdbx_description
1 polymer ?
#
loop_
_entity_poly.entity_id
_entity_poly.type
_entity_poly.pdbx_seq_one_letter_code
_entity_poly.pdbx_strand_id
1 'polypeptide(L)'
;MKTDYKPRIADRLLSRKLAGKGAVLIEGPKWCGKTTTAKQQSKSMLDLGDSGVLKQSLQMMDISPKTLLLGDTPRLIDEWQTIPPLWDSIRDEVDKRREFSQFILTGSSVLPQADETIHSGTGRFAKIKMRPMTLFESGESSGIVSLRELFNGKSIEPLACGTDLRDIAYLTCRGGWPMATFLSGDIALDQAFDYVESVVERDIQRVDGVKRNAERARILLRSYARNVSQQVSYSTIKADMLSNDSKTLDEDTVADYIKALKKLFVIEDLAAWNPNLRSKSAIRTSDTRHFVDPSIGTASLGLGPDDLMNDLDSFGLLFEDLAVRDLRVFAEALDGKLYHYRDSSGLECDTVLHRRNGTYALIEVKLGGEKLINDGVSALKELASVIDTTRMPKPSFMMVLTAVGQYAYQRPDGVFIVPITCLRD
;
A
#
# COMPACT_ATOMS: atom_id res chain seq x y z
N MET A 1 -7.95 0.39 -26.53
CA MET A 1 -7.33 -0.91 -26.23
C MET A 1 -8.25 -1.70 -25.30
N LYS A 2 -8.65 -2.93 -25.64
CA LYS A 2 -9.13 -3.87 -24.62
C LYS A 2 -7.89 -4.38 -23.91
N THR A 3 -7.63 -3.87 -22.70
CA THR A 3 -6.58 -4.42 -21.84
C THR A 3 -7.16 -5.65 -21.14
N ASP A 4 -6.51 -6.80 -21.29
CA ASP A 4 -6.91 -8.01 -20.56
C ASP A 4 -6.70 -7.78 -19.05
N TYR A 5 -7.63 -8.27 -18.25
CA TYR A 5 -7.53 -8.16 -16.79
C TYR A 5 -6.32 -8.96 -16.27
N LYS A 6 -5.42 -8.30 -15.55
CA LYS A 6 -4.36 -8.97 -14.81
C LYS A 6 -4.90 -9.39 -13.43
N PRO A 7 -4.87 -10.69 -13.07
CA PRO A 7 -5.35 -11.16 -11.76
C PRO A 7 -4.65 -10.45 -10.60
N ARG A 8 -5.43 -10.12 -9.56
CA ARG A 8 -4.95 -9.43 -8.38
C ARG A 8 -4.95 -10.36 -7.17
N ILE A 9 -4.02 -10.15 -6.26
CA ILE A 9 -4.05 -10.78 -4.94
C ILE A 9 -5.37 -10.43 -4.21
N ALA A 10 -5.86 -9.23 -4.45
CA ALA A 10 -7.15 -8.76 -3.95
C ALA A 10 -8.35 -9.64 -4.40
N ASP A 11 -8.30 -10.35 -5.53
CA ASP A 11 -9.38 -11.23 -5.99
C ASP A 11 -9.62 -12.37 -4.99
N ARG A 12 -8.55 -13.01 -4.52
CA ARG A 12 -8.64 -14.10 -3.52
C ARG A 12 -9.13 -13.57 -2.17
N LEU A 13 -8.67 -12.37 -1.78
CA LEU A 13 -9.11 -11.73 -0.55
C LEU A 13 -10.59 -11.37 -0.62
N LEU A 14 -11.06 -10.85 -1.76
CA LEU A 14 -12.47 -10.51 -1.99
C LEU A 14 -13.36 -11.76 -1.90
N SER A 15 -13.01 -12.82 -2.63
CA SER A 15 -13.75 -14.11 -2.57
C SER A 15 -13.85 -14.63 -1.14
N ARG A 16 -12.73 -14.64 -0.40
CA ARG A 16 -12.70 -15.12 0.99
C ARG A 16 -13.58 -14.28 1.92
N LYS A 17 -13.54 -12.94 1.76
CA LYS A 17 -14.33 -12.05 2.61
C LYS A 17 -15.82 -12.10 2.27
N LEU A 18 -16.19 -12.21 1.00
CA LEU A 18 -17.57 -12.38 0.57
C LEU A 18 -18.18 -13.67 1.13
N ALA A 19 -17.41 -14.76 1.19
CA ALA A 19 -17.88 -16.02 1.76
C ALA A 19 -18.28 -15.94 3.25
N GLY A 20 -17.89 -14.89 3.98
CA GLY A 20 -18.18 -14.75 5.41
C GLY A 20 -18.83 -13.42 5.81
N LYS A 21 -19.16 -12.55 4.85
CA LYS A 21 -19.74 -11.22 5.09
C LYS A 21 -20.83 -10.88 4.09
N GLY A 22 -21.82 -10.09 4.54
CA GLY A 22 -22.87 -9.59 3.67
C GLY A 22 -22.38 -8.54 2.68
N ALA A 23 -21.43 -7.72 3.08
CA ALA A 23 -20.84 -6.69 2.23
C ALA A 23 -19.32 -6.61 2.39
N VAL A 24 -18.61 -6.25 1.31
CA VAL A 24 -17.17 -6.00 1.31
C VAL A 24 -16.89 -4.63 0.68
N LEU A 25 -16.18 -3.77 1.42
CA LEU A 25 -15.69 -2.49 0.94
C LEU A 25 -14.24 -2.65 0.42
N ILE A 26 -14.01 -2.27 -0.83
CA ILE A 26 -12.68 -2.14 -1.43
C ILE A 26 -12.33 -0.65 -1.44
N GLU A 27 -11.39 -0.26 -0.61
CA GLU A 27 -10.86 1.12 -0.54
C GLU A 27 -9.41 1.18 -1.01
N GLY A 28 -8.97 2.35 -1.50
CA GLY A 28 -7.60 2.54 -2.00
C GLY A 28 -7.50 3.70 -2.98
N PRO A 29 -6.29 4.05 -3.44
CA PRO A 29 -6.07 5.21 -4.31
C PRO A 29 -6.88 5.11 -5.60
N LYS A 30 -7.12 6.25 -6.23
CA LYS A 30 -7.68 6.27 -7.58
C LYS A 30 -6.75 5.50 -8.52
N TRP A 31 -7.32 4.93 -9.59
CA TRP A 31 -6.62 4.20 -10.65
C TRP A 31 -5.91 2.90 -10.26
N CYS A 32 -5.96 2.47 -8.98
CA CYS A 32 -5.35 1.19 -8.59
C CYS A 32 -6.14 -0.07 -9.04
N GLY A 33 -7.31 0.11 -9.69
CA GLY A 33 -8.08 -0.98 -10.31
C GLY A 33 -9.24 -1.54 -9.47
N LYS A 34 -9.71 -0.85 -8.42
CA LYS A 34 -10.81 -1.30 -7.53
C LYS A 34 -12.06 -1.76 -8.26
N THR A 35 -12.60 -0.90 -9.13
CA THR A 35 -13.80 -1.18 -9.92
C THR A 35 -13.61 -2.38 -10.83
N THR A 36 -12.45 -2.49 -11.48
CA THR A 36 -12.15 -3.60 -12.39
C THR A 36 -12.07 -4.93 -11.63
N THR A 37 -11.40 -4.95 -10.47
CA THR A 37 -11.33 -6.12 -9.58
C THR A 37 -12.72 -6.49 -9.05
N ALA A 38 -13.52 -5.52 -8.58
CA ALA A 38 -14.87 -5.77 -8.10
C ALA A 38 -15.80 -6.38 -9.19
N LYS A 39 -15.67 -5.90 -10.43
CA LYS A 39 -16.42 -6.41 -11.59
C LYS A 39 -16.16 -7.89 -11.89
N GLN A 40 -14.99 -8.43 -11.53
CA GLN A 40 -14.70 -9.86 -11.74
C GLN A 40 -15.61 -10.79 -10.92
N GLN A 41 -16.17 -10.28 -9.81
CA GLN A 41 -16.98 -11.09 -8.89
C GLN A 41 -18.40 -10.57 -8.70
N SER A 42 -18.76 -9.45 -9.32
CA SER A 42 -20.11 -8.91 -9.25
C SER A 42 -21.00 -9.45 -10.37
N LYS A 43 -22.31 -9.61 -10.09
CA LYS A 43 -23.34 -10.03 -11.06
C LYS A 43 -24.19 -8.88 -11.55
N SER A 44 -24.27 -7.80 -10.78
CA SER A 44 -24.95 -6.56 -11.16
C SER A 44 -24.16 -5.36 -10.62
N MET A 45 -24.44 -4.17 -11.16
CA MET A 45 -23.68 -2.95 -10.81
C MET A 45 -24.60 -1.74 -10.73
N LEU A 46 -24.32 -0.85 -9.78
CA LEU A 46 -24.77 0.52 -9.70
C LEU A 46 -23.52 1.42 -9.80
N ASP A 47 -23.36 2.12 -10.91
CA ASP A 47 -22.20 2.99 -11.18
C ASP A 47 -22.54 4.43 -10.79
N LEU A 48 -22.17 4.84 -9.59
CA LEU A 48 -22.37 6.21 -9.10
C LEU A 48 -21.30 7.18 -9.59
N GLY A 49 -20.29 6.71 -10.33
CA GLY A 49 -19.35 7.55 -11.08
C GLY A 49 -19.95 8.14 -12.35
N ASP A 50 -20.99 7.52 -12.91
CA ASP A 50 -21.76 8.09 -14.01
C ASP A 50 -22.70 9.19 -13.52
N SER A 51 -22.58 10.38 -14.08
CA SER A 51 -23.34 11.58 -13.65
C SER A 51 -24.86 11.45 -13.84
N GLY A 52 -25.29 10.73 -14.87
CA GLY A 52 -26.72 10.48 -15.14
C GLY A 52 -27.32 9.50 -14.14
N VAL A 53 -26.60 8.40 -13.87
CA VAL A 53 -26.98 7.41 -12.86
C VAL A 53 -26.96 8.03 -11.46
N LEU A 54 -25.95 8.84 -11.13
CA LEU A 54 -25.87 9.54 -9.85
C LEU A 54 -27.08 10.45 -9.62
N LYS A 55 -27.47 11.27 -10.62
CA LYS A 55 -28.61 12.17 -10.51
C LYS A 55 -29.92 11.40 -10.27
N GLN A 56 -30.15 10.31 -10.98
CA GLN A 56 -31.31 9.45 -10.78
C GLN A 56 -31.28 8.77 -9.42
N SER A 57 -30.12 8.32 -8.98
CA SER A 57 -29.94 7.65 -7.69
C SER A 57 -30.20 8.58 -6.52
N LEU A 58 -29.79 9.85 -6.58
CA LEU A 58 -30.10 10.85 -5.57
C LEU A 58 -31.62 11.07 -5.44
N GLN A 59 -32.36 11.17 -6.55
CA GLN A 59 -33.83 11.26 -6.53
C GLN A 59 -34.47 10.00 -5.93
N MET A 60 -33.89 8.82 -6.25
CA MET A 60 -34.43 7.55 -5.74
C MET A 60 -34.14 7.36 -4.25
N MET A 61 -33.07 7.94 -3.72
CA MET A 61 -32.79 7.93 -2.26
C MET A 61 -33.91 8.56 -1.45
N ASP A 62 -34.53 9.64 -1.95
CA ASP A 62 -35.66 10.31 -1.27
C ASP A 62 -36.95 9.51 -1.34
N ILE A 63 -37.13 8.70 -2.41
CA ILE A 63 -38.38 7.94 -2.66
C ILE A 63 -38.27 6.54 -2.03
N SER A 64 -37.24 5.78 -2.40
CA SER A 64 -37.05 4.39 -1.98
C SER A 64 -35.59 3.95 -2.12
N PRO A 65 -34.75 4.16 -1.10
CA PRO A 65 -33.33 3.76 -1.14
C PRO A 65 -33.12 2.27 -1.49
N LYS A 66 -34.07 1.41 -1.09
CA LYS A 66 -34.01 -0.03 -1.36
C LYS A 66 -34.00 -0.38 -2.83
N THR A 67 -34.62 0.45 -3.68
CA THR A 67 -34.64 0.23 -5.13
C THR A 67 -33.24 0.25 -5.72
N LEU A 68 -32.32 1.04 -5.16
CA LEU A 68 -30.91 1.08 -5.60
C LEU A 68 -30.15 -0.21 -5.26
N LEU A 69 -30.66 -0.98 -4.29
CA LEU A 69 -30.03 -2.22 -3.81
C LEU A 69 -30.58 -3.48 -4.51
N LEU A 70 -31.56 -3.31 -5.42
CA LEU A 70 -32.12 -4.41 -6.21
C LEU A 70 -31.18 -4.80 -7.34
N GLY A 71 -31.04 -6.11 -7.57
CA GLY A 71 -30.23 -6.71 -8.63
C GLY A 71 -29.57 -8.01 -8.17
N ASP A 72 -28.96 -8.71 -9.13
CA ASP A 72 -28.26 -9.96 -8.85
C ASP A 72 -27.05 -9.73 -7.94
N THR A 73 -26.87 -10.63 -6.99
CA THR A 73 -25.80 -10.55 -5.97
C THR A 73 -24.63 -11.50 -6.29
N PRO A 74 -23.38 -11.10 -6.01
CA PRO A 74 -22.94 -9.84 -5.40
C PRO A 74 -23.24 -8.63 -6.29
N ARG A 75 -23.84 -7.58 -5.72
CA ARG A 75 -24.08 -6.32 -6.42
C ARG A 75 -22.95 -5.34 -6.13
N LEU A 76 -22.30 -4.83 -7.18
CA LEU A 76 -21.30 -3.78 -7.06
C LEU A 76 -21.99 -2.41 -6.94
N ILE A 77 -21.58 -1.62 -5.95
CA ILE A 77 -21.90 -0.20 -5.81
C ILE A 77 -20.60 0.57 -5.93
N ASP A 78 -20.37 1.12 -7.11
CA ASP A 78 -19.12 1.81 -7.43
C ASP A 78 -19.21 3.28 -7.03
N GLU A 79 -18.12 3.84 -6.47
CA GLU A 79 -18.03 5.20 -5.92
C GLU A 79 -19.14 5.51 -4.88
N TRP A 80 -19.43 4.53 -4.01
CA TRP A 80 -20.54 4.57 -3.04
C TRP A 80 -20.51 5.83 -2.15
N GLN A 81 -19.33 6.43 -1.88
CA GLN A 81 -19.17 7.62 -1.05
C GLN A 81 -19.81 8.88 -1.66
N THR A 82 -20.24 8.86 -2.91
CA THR A 82 -21.00 9.95 -3.54
C THR A 82 -22.42 10.07 -2.98
N ILE A 83 -22.94 8.99 -2.37
CA ILE A 83 -24.22 8.95 -1.66
C ILE A 83 -24.01 8.30 -0.28
N PRO A 84 -23.44 9.00 0.71
CA PRO A 84 -23.10 8.42 2.02
C PRO A 84 -24.26 7.70 2.75
N PRO A 85 -25.54 8.17 2.67
CA PRO A 85 -26.68 7.46 3.29
C PRO A 85 -26.94 6.05 2.76
N LEU A 86 -26.39 5.68 1.58
CA LEU A 86 -26.47 4.29 1.08
C LEU A 86 -25.81 3.29 2.03
N TRP A 87 -24.82 3.71 2.79
CA TRP A 87 -24.15 2.83 3.77
C TRP A 87 -25.13 2.23 4.77
N ASP A 88 -25.99 3.05 5.37
CA ASP A 88 -26.99 2.57 6.32
C ASP A 88 -28.05 1.70 5.65
N SER A 89 -28.46 2.07 4.42
CA SER A 89 -29.40 1.28 3.63
C SER A 89 -28.86 -0.11 3.31
N ILE A 90 -27.57 -0.21 2.94
CA ILE A 90 -26.89 -1.49 2.67
C ILE A 90 -26.80 -2.33 3.95
N ARG A 91 -26.41 -1.71 5.07
CA ARG A 91 -26.34 -2.40 6.37
C ARG A 91 -27.70 -3.00 6.72
N ASP A 92 -28.76 -2.22 6.65
CA ASP A 92 -30.12 -2.66 6.95
C ASP A 92 -30.58 -3.79 6.02
N GLU A 93 -30.20 -3.72 4.74
CA GLU A 93 -30.54 -4.75 3.78
C GLU A 93 -29.78 -6.07 4.04
N VAL A 94 -28.49 -5.99 4.41
CA VAL A 94 -27.69 -7.15 4.83
C VAL A 94 -28.30 -7.82 6.08
N ASP A 95 -28.76 -7.02 7.06
CA ASP A 95 -29.40 -7.55 8.27
C ASP A 95 -30.74 -8.24 7.95
N LYS A 96 -31.50 -7.74 6.97
CA LYS A 96 -32.79 -8.32 6.54
C LYS A 96 -32.62 -9.62 5.77
N ARG A 97 -31.71 -9.63 4.78
CA ARG A 97 -31.46 -10.81 3.95
C ARG A 97 -30.81 -11.94 4.73
N ARG A 98 -29.95 -11.60 5.68
CA ARG A 98 -29.18 -12.58 6.49
C ARG A 98 -28.35 -13.55 5.66
N GLU A 99 -27.83 -13.07 4.53
CA GLU A 99 -27.04 -13.84 3.58
C GLU A 99 -25.67 -13.21 3.40
N PHE A 100 -24.67 -14.02 3.01
CA PHE A 100 -23.36 -13.55 2.62
C PHE A 100 -23.33 -13.16 1.14
N SER A 101 -22.23 -12.54 0.71
CA SER A 101 -21.99 -12.18 -0.70
C SER A 101 -23.09 -11.28 -1.31
N GLN A 102 -23.61 -10.31 -0.57
CA GLN A 102 -24.68 -9.46 -1.07
C GLN A 102 -24.18 -8.26 -1.85
N PHE A 103 -23.15 -7.56 -1.29
CA PHE A 103 -22.68 -6.30 -1.85
C PHE A 103 -21.16 -6.22 -1.90
N ILE A 104 -20.66 -5.57 -2.95
CA ILE A 104 -19.29 -5.09 -3.08
C ILE A 104 -19.39 -3.57 -3.23
N LEU A 105 -18.67 -2.83 -2.40
CA LEU A 105 -18.57 -1.38 -2.47
C LEU A 105 -17.15 -1.00 -2.89
N THR A 106 -17.01 0.00 -3.75
CA THR A 106 -15.71 0.58 -4.09
C THR A 106 -15.69 2.05 -3.79
N GLY A 107 -14.57 2.55 -3.28
CA GLY A 107 -14.40 3.97 -2.97
C GLY A 107 -12.93 4.40 -3.02
N SER A 108 -12.70 5.62 -3.49
CA SER A 108 -11.37 6.21 -3.66
C SER A 108 -10.96 7.17 -2.55
N SER A 109 -11.80 7.31 -1.53
CA SER A 109 -11.48 8.08 -0.32
C SER A 109 -11.99 7.35 0.92
N VAL A 110 -11.37 7.63 2.06
CA VAL A 110 -11.89 7.17 3.37
C VAL A 110 -13.24 7.84 3.60
N LEU A 111 -14.18 7.11 4.19
CA LEU A 111 -15.45 7.66 4.69
C LEU A 111 -15.25 9.07 5.25
N PRO A 112 -16.10 10.07 4.86
CA PRO A 112 -16.17 11.30 5.62
C PRO A 112 -16.26 10.92 7.09
N GLN A 113 -15.50 11.58 7.97
CA GLN A 113 -15.66 11.34 9.40
C GLN A 113 -17.12 11.57 9.73
N ALA A 114 -17.74 10.53 10.28
CA ALA A 114 -19.15 10.47 10.52
C ALA A 114 -19.70 11.82 11.06
N ASP A 115 -20.54 12.46 10.29
CA ASP A 115 -21.71 13.04 10.89
C ASP A 115 -22.39 11.90 11.67
N GLU A 116 -22.89 12.16 12.86
CA GLU A 116 -23.31 11.25 13.93
C GLU A 116 -24.30 10.12 13.53
N THR A 117 -24.59 9.96 12.25
CA THR A 117 -25.58 9.03 11.69
C THR A 117 -25.02 7.78 11.03
N ILE A 118 -23.71 7.69 10.74
CA ILE A 118 -23.15 6.51 10.06
C ILE A 118 -22.72 5.47 11.09
N HIS A 119 -23.49 4.42 11.22
CA HIS A 119 -23.13 3.26 12.04
C HIS A 119 -21.90 2.53 11.46
N SER A 120 -21.04 1.99 12.33
CA SER A 120 -19.74 1.42 11.95
C SER A 120 -19.79 0.21 11.00
N GLY A 121 -20.96 -0.37 10.75
CA GLY A 121 -21.11 -1.61 9.94
C GLY A 121 -20.42 -2.83 10.54
N THR A 122 -19.94 -2.77 11.79
CA THR A 122 -19.22 -3.85 12.48
C THR A 122 -20.00 -5.16 12.41
N GLY A 123 -19.31 -6.23 12.03
CA GLY A 123 -19.90 -7.58 11.88
C GLY A 123 -20.50 -7.85 10.49
N ARG A 124 -21.05 -6.85 9.78
CA ARG A 124 -21.70 -6.97 8.46
C ARG A 124 -20.73 -6.76 7.33
N PHE A 125 -19.82 -5.81 7.48
CA PHE A 125 -18.86 -5.40 6.47
C PHE A 125 -17.46 -5.96 6.75
N ALA A 126 -16.76 -6.32 5.67
CA ALA A 126 -15.31 -6.45 5.68
C ALA A 126 -14.70 -5.35 4.82
N LYS A 127 -13.42 -5.04 5.07
CA LYS A 127 -12.65 -4.08 4.28
C LYS A 127 -11.46 -4.74 3.62
N ILE A 128 -11.14 -4.31 2.40
CA ILE A 128 -9.91 -4.63 1.67
C ILE A 128 -9.27 -3.30 1.30
N LYS A 129 -8.00 -3.11 1.66
CA LYS A 129 -7.21 -1.99 1.14
C LYS A 129 -6.49 -2.44 -0.12
N MET A 130 -6.92 -1.93 -1.26
CA MET A 130 -6.29 -2.22 -2.54
C MET A 130 -5.22 -1.17 -2.85
N ARG A 131 -4.04 -1.62 -3.26
CA ARG A 131 -2.91 -0.77 -3.63
C ARG A 131 -2.61 -0.92 -5.12
N PRO A 132 -1.74 -0.10 -5.73
CA PRO A 132 -1.18 -0.39 -7.05
C PRO A 132 -0.64 -1.82 -7.13
N MET A 133 -0.41 -2.33 -8.33
CA MET A 133 0.02 -3.71 -8.57
C MET A 133 1.41 -3.95 -8.00
N THR A 134 1.60 -5.11 -7.37
CA THR A 134 2.94 -5.62 -7.05
C THR A 134 3.67 -6.02 -8.34
N LEU A 135 4.99 -6.20 -8.26
CA LEU A 135 5.76 -6.73 -9.39
C LEU A 135 5.30 -8.14 -9.78
N PHE A 136 4.77 -8.91 -8.84
CA PHE A 136 4.18 -10.22 -9.15
C PHE A 136 2.86 -10.10 -9.91
N GLU A 137 1.97 -9.20 -9.51
CA GLU A 137 0.69 -8.99 -10.18
C GLU A 137 0.84 -8.38 -11.58
N SER A 138 1.85 -7.53 -11.77
CA SER A 138 2.13 -6.90 -13.07
C SER A 138 2.93 -7.79 -14.02
N GLY A 139 3.59 -8.85 -13.51
CA GLY A 139 4.28 -9.86 -14.29
C GLY A 139 5.80 -9.68 -14.37
N GLU A 140 6.37 -8.74 -13.63
CA GLU A 140 7.82 -8.52 -13.54
C GLU A 140 8.50 -9.38 -12.46
N SER A 141 7.73 -9.97 -11.53
CA SER A 141 8.24 -11.02 -10.64
C SER A 141 7.83 -12.39 -11.13
N SER A 142 8.78 -13.32 -11.18
CA SER A 142 8.54 -14.73 -11.50
C SER A 142 7.74 -15.48 -10.42
N GLY A 143 7.75 -14.96 -9.18
CA GLY A 143 7.05 -15.57 -8.05
C GLY A 143 7.59 -16.93 -7.61
N ILE A 144 8.84 -17.27 -7.97
CA ILE A 144 9.44 -18.58 -7.62
C ILE A 144 9.70 -18.71 -6.12
N VAL A 145 9.82 -17.61 -5.39
CA VAL A 145 9.94 -17.56 -3.94
C VAL A 145 8.62 -17.11 -3.31
N SER A 146 7.96 -18.01 -2.58
CA SER A 146 6.72 -17.70 -1.88
C SER A 146 6.96 -17.43 -0.40
N LEU A 147 6.54 -16.25 0.08
CA LEU A 147 6.57 -15.93 1.51
C LEU A 147 5.75 -16.92 2.33
N ARG A 148 4.63 -17.41 1.81
CA ARG A 148 3.81 -18.45 2.47
C ARG A 148 4.60 -19.73 2.70
N GLU A 149 5.37 -20.17 1.70
CA GLU A 149 6.21 -21.35 1.82
C GLU A 149 7.36 -21.14 2.81
N LEU A 150 7.98 -19.95 2.82
CA LEU A 150 9.01 -19.59 3.83
C LEU A 150 8.43 -19.62 5.26
N PHE A 151 7.22 -19.09 5.47
CA PHE A 151 6.55 -19.20 6.77
C PHE A 151 6.25 -20.64 7.17
N ASN A 152 6.11 -21.55 6.22
CA ASN A 152 5.91 -22.99 6.46
C ASN A 152 7.24 -23.75 6.62
N GLY A 153 8.39 -23.04 6.64
CA GLY A 153 9.70 -23.63 6.88
C GLY A 153 10.35 -24.27 5.63
N LYS A 154 9.85 -23.95 4.43
CA LYS A 154 10.45 -24.45 3.19
C LYS A 154 11.79 -23.74 2.92
N SER A 155 12.83 -24.52 2.65
CA SER A 155 14.11 -24.02 2.13
C SER A 155 14.00 -23.66 0.65
N ILE A 156 14.91 -22.83 0.18
CA ILE A 156 15.05 -22.47 -1.23
C ILE A 156 16.34 -23.10 -1.76
N GLU A 157 16.21 -23.94 -2.80
CA GLU A 157 17.34 -24.27 -3.67
C GLU A 157 17.77 -23.03 -4.43
N PRO A 158 19.05 -22.85 -4.78
CA PRO A 158 19.50 -21.72 -5.57
C PRO A 158 18.73 -21.62 -6.89
N LEU A 159 17.94 -20.54 -7.05
CA LEU A 159 17.09 -20.32 -8.21
C LEU A 159 17.58 -19.09 -8.97
N ALA A 160 17.81 -19.24 -10.26
CA ALA A 160 18.27 -18.14 -11.11
C ALA A 160 17.22 -17.04 -11.20
N CYS A 161 17.66 -15.82 -10.98
CA CYS A 161 16.90 -14.58 -11.10
C CYS A 161 17.80 -13.60 -11.86
N GLY A 162 17.32 -13.06 -12.96
CA GLY A 162 18.11 -12.10 -13.74
C GLY A 162 17.33 -10.79 -13.87
N THR A 163 17.73 -9.74 -13.19
CA THR A 163 17.16 -8.40 -13.34
C THR A 163 18.28 -7.39 -13.25
N ASP A 164 18.30 -6.42 -14.15
CA ASP A 164 19.22 -5.30 -14.13
C ASP A 164 18.71 -4.22 -13.14
N LEU A 165 19.64 -3.50 -12.54
CA LEU A 165 19.33 -2.38 -11.65
C LEU A 165 18.56 -1.26 -12.40
N ARG A 166 18.86 -1.05 -13.68
CA ARG A 166 18.15 -0.10 -14.54
C ARG A 166 16.68 -0.50 -14.75
N ASP A 167 16.39 -1.80 -14.86
CA ASP A 167 15.00 -2.28 -14.93
C ASP A 167 14.26 -1.95 -13.62
N ILE A 168 14.89 -2.16 -12.47
CA ILE A 168 14.28 -1.81 -11.17
C ILE A 168 14.09 -0.30 -11.05
N ALA A 169 15.03 0.53 -11.51
CA ALA A 169 14.87 1.98 -11.56
C ALA A 169 13.65 2.38 -12.42
N TYR A 170 13.50 1.78 -13.61
CA TYR A 170 12.33 1.99 -14.46
C TYR A 170 11.03 1.57 -13.76
N LEU A 171 10.99 0.38 -13.13
CA LEU A 171 9.81 -0.13 -12.43
C LEU A 171 9.44 0.73 -11.20
N THR A 172 10.43 1.30 -10.53
CA THR A 172 10.23 2.24 -9.41
C THR A 172 9.56 3.53 -9.90
N CYS A 173 10.01 4.08 -11.04
CA CYS A 173 9.44 5.29 -11.64
C CYS A 173 8.07 5.05 -12.29
N ARG A 174 7.87 3.90 -12.97
CA ARG A 174 6.60 3.52 -13.61
C ARG A 174 5.50 3.28 -12.57
N GLY A 175 5.86 2.67 -11.44
CA GLY A 175 4.91 2.23 -10.43
C GLY A 175 4.07 1.03 -10.85
N GLY A 176 3.13 0.67 -9.97
CA GLY A 176 2.19 -0.45 -10.14
C GLY A 176 0.79 -0.04 -10.63
N TRP A 177 0.64 1.11 -11.25
CA TRP A 177 -0.65 1.55 -11.80
C TRP A 177 -1.08 0.63 -12.93
N PRO A 178 -2.30 0.03 -12.88
CA PRO A 178 -2.71 -0.97 -13.87
C PRO A 178 -2.53 -0.50 -15.32
N MET A 179 -2.90 0.73 -15.65
CA MET A 179 -2.72 1.24 -17.02
C MET A 179 -1.25 1.36 -17.40
N ALA A 180 -0.37 1.80 -16.50
CA ALA A 180 1.07 1.89 -16.77
C ALA A 180 1.69 0.51 -17.07
N THR A 181 1.17 -0.57 -16.48
CA THR A 181 1.68 -1.94 -16.71
C THR A 181 1.35 -2.53 -18.09
N PHE A 182 0.50 -1.86 -18.87
CA PHE A 182 0.20 -2.20 -20.27
C PHE A 182 0.93 -1.30 -21.28
N LEU A 183 1.66 -0.32 -20.78
CA LEU A 183 2.41 0.66 -21.57
C LEU A 183 3.91 0.43 -21.38
N SER A 184 4.72 1.08 -22.18
CA SER A 184 6.19 1.01 -22.12
C SER A 184 6.83 2.37 -22.38
N GLY A 185 8.11 2.52 -22.00
CA GLY A 185 8.88 3.74 -22.18
C GLY A 185 8.25 4.93 -21.44
N ASP A 186 8.43 6.13 -21.99
CA ASP A 186 8.02 7.39 -21.38
C ASP A 186 6.51 7.47 -21.14
N ILE A 187 5.70 6.93 -22.05
CA ILE A 187 4.21 6.91 -21.92
C ILE A 187 3.76 6.19 -20.64
N ALA A 188 4.50 5.15 -20.23
CA ALA A 188 4.21 4.45 -18.98
C ALA A 188 4.64 5.29 -17.76
N LEU A 189 5.74 6.01 -17.86
CA LEU A 189 6.25 6.90 -16.81
C LEU A 189 5.32 8.12 -16.61
N ASP A 190 4.77 8.68 -17.67
CA ASP A 190 3.83 9.81 -17.64
C ASP A 190 2.62 9.55 -16.75
N GLN A 191 2.20 8.28 -16.60
CA GLN A 191 1.03 7.92 -15.76
C GLN A 191 1.21 8.34 -14.29
N ALA A 192 2.43 8.29 -13.76
CA ALA A 192 2.72 8.69 -12.39
C ALA A 192 2.70 10.22 -12.24
N PHE A 193 3.23 10.96 -13.22
CA PHE A 193 3.17 12.41 -13.25
C PHE A 193 1.73 12.91 -13.34
N ASP A 194 0.93 12.35 -14.24
CA ASP A 194 -0.50 12.69 -14.40
C ASP A 194 -1.29 12.40 -13.12
N TYR A 195 -0.95 11.30 -12.42
CA TYR A 195 -1.58 10.96 -11.14
C TYR A 195 -1.27 12.01 -10.07
N VAL A 196 0.01 12.38 -9.90
CA VAL A 196 0.43 13.41 -8.93
C VAL A 196 -0.25 14.74 -9.22
N GLU A 197 -0.28 15.15 -10.50
CA GLU A 197 -0.93 16.40 -10.90
C GLU A 197 -2.43 16.38 -10.61
N SER A 198 -3.12 15.26 -10.88
CA SER A 198 -4.54 15.11 -10.56
C SER A 198 -4.82 15.19 -9.06
N VAL A 199 -3.96 14.57 -8.23
CA VAL A 199 -4.05 14.64 -6.77
C VAL A 199 -3.93 16.08 -6.28
N VAL A 200 -2.92 16.80 -6.77
CA VAL A 200 -2.60 18.17 -6.33
C VAL A 200 -3.66 19.17 -6.78
N GLU A 201 -4.06 19.12 -8.07
CA GLU A 201 -4.97 20.11 -8.65
C GLU A 201 -6.42 19.91 -8.26
N ARG A 202 -6.85 18.67 -8.02
CA ARG A 202 -8.28 18.34 -7.88
C ARG A 202 -8.62 17.60 -6.60
N ASP A 203 -7.90 16.52 -6.29
CA ASP A 203 -8.39 15.57 -5.28
C ASP A 203 -8.18 16.07 -3.86
N ILE A 204 -7.05 16.72 -3.57
CA ILE A 204 -6.74 17.25 -2.25
C ILE A 204 -7.71 18.35 -1.80
N GLN A 205 -8.36 19.03 -2.75
CA GLN A 205 -9.37 20.06 -2.46
C GLN A 205 -10.76 19.48 -2.21
N ARG A 206 -11.01 18.22 -2.61
CA ARG A 206 -12.33 17.59 -2.57
C ARG A 206 -12.50 16.57 -1.47
N VAL A 207 -11.39 16.08 -0.90
CA VAL A 207 -11.39 14.92 -0.01
C VAL A 207 -12.21 15.13 1.27
N ASP A 208 -12.32 16.35 1.78
CA ASP A 208 -13.03 16.70 3.01
C ASP A 208 -13.69 18.08 2.96
N GLY A 209 -13.83 18.66 1.76
CA GLY A 209 -14.42 19.98 1.56
C GLY A 209 -13.53 21.16 1.98
N VAL A 210 -12.32 20.90 2.49
CA VAL A 210 -11.37 21.94 2.88
C VAL A 210 -10.59 22.43 1.65
N LYS A 211 -10.65 23.75 1.40
CA LYS A 211 -9.92 24.35 0.28
C LYS A 211 -8.42 24.42 0.60
N ARG A 212 -7.61 23.62 -0.09
CA ARG A 212 -6.15 23.56 0.04
C ARG A 212 -5.45 24.19 -1.16
N ASN A 213 -4.27 24.75 -0.92
CA ASN A 213 -3.44 25.34 -1.97
C ASN A 213 -2.65 24.25 -2.70
N ALA A 214 -2.79 24.17 -4.03
CA ALA A 214 -2.14 23.17 -4.88
C ALA A 214 -0.61 23.27 -4.82
N GLU A 215 -0.05 24.49 -4.82
CA GLU A 215 1.40 24.70 -4.77
C GLU A 215 2.00 24.20 -3.45
N ARG A 216 1.33 24.46 -2.33
CA ARG A 216 1.73 23.87 -1.03
C ARG A 216 1.68 22.36 -1.03
N ALA A 217 0.69 21.77 -1.70
CA ALA A 217 0.60 20.32 -1.84
C ALA A 217 1.78 19.75 -2.65
N ARG A 218 2.22 20.44 -3.74
CA ARG A 218 3.42 20.05 -4.50
C ARG A 218 4.68 20.12 -3.66
N ILE A 219 4.88 21.22 -2.93
CA ILE A 219 6.03 21.41 -2.06
C ILE A 219 6.05 20.34 -0.96
N LEU A 220 4.89 20.02 -0.38
CA LEU A 220 4.78 18.96 0.61
C LEU A 220 5.13 17.58 0.03
N LEU A 221 4.56 17.20 -1.11
CA LEU A 221 4.85 15.91 -1.77
C LEU A 221 6.34 15.78 -2.09
N ARG A 222 6.96 16.87 -2.58
CA ARG A 222 8.40 16.92 -2.83
C ARG A 222 9.23 16.76 -1.56
N SER A 223 8.85 17.47 -0.47
CA SER A 223 9.52 17.32 0.83
C SER A 223 9.33 15.92 1.41
N TYR A 224 8.13 15.36 1.28
CA TYR A 224 7.83 14.02 1.73
C TYR A 224 8.63 12.97 0.96
N ALA A 225 8.79 13.13 -0.36
CA ALA A 225 9.57 12.25 -1.23
C ALA A 225 11.07 12.25 -0.90
N ARG A 226 11.64 13.41 -0.52
CA ARG A 226 13.04 13.49 -0.02
C ARG A 226 13.25 12.77 1.31
N ASN A 227 12.19 12.52 2.04
CA ASN A 227 12.22 11.86 3.35
C ASN A 227 11.52 10.48 3.32
N VAL A 228 11.32 9.91 2.13
CA VAL A 228 10.74 8.56 1.97
C VAL A 228 11.62 7.52 2.65
N SER A 229 11.01 6.47 3.19
CA SER A 229 11.68 5.39 3.93
C SER A 229 12.48 5.87 5.16
N GLN A 230 12.17 7.06 5.70
CA GLN A 230 12.85 7.62 6.88
C GLN A 230 11.86 7.96 8.00
N GLN A 231 12.34 7.89 9.24
CA GLN A 231 11.60 8.30 10.43
C GLN A 231 11.81 9.81 10.67
N VAL A 232 11.05 10.64 9.99
CA VAL A 232 11.12 12.09 10.16
C VAL A 232 9.86 12.66 10.79
N SER A 233 10.01 13.70 11.60
CA SER A 233 8.90 14.42 12.22
C SER A 233 8.21 15.35 11.20
N TYR A 234 7.00 15.78 11.50
CA TYR A 234 6.33 16.82 10.71
C TYR A 234 7.05 18.16 10.78
N SER A 235 7.74 18.45 11.90
CA SER A 235 8.60 19.63 12.02
C SER A 235 9.80 19.59 11.06
N THR A 236 10.38 18.41 10.80
CA THR A 236 11.44 18.23 9.79
C THR A 236 10.91 18.47 8.39
N ILE A 237 9.74 17.90 8.05
CA ILE A 237 9.07 18.11 6.76
C ILE A 237 8.75 19.60 6.58
N LYS A 238 8.21 20.27 7.62
CA LYS A 238 7.95 21.69 7.62
C LYS A 238 9.20 22.52 7.34
N ALA A 239 10.33 22.22 8.02
CA ALA A 239 11.57 22.94 7.83
C ALA A 239 12.09 22.84 6.37
N ASP A 240 11.97 21.64 5.78
CA ASP A 240 12.32 21.41 4.37
C ASP A 240 11.36 22.16 3.40
N MET A 241 10.07 22.20 3.68
CA MET A 241 9.10 22.99 2.92
C MET A 241 9.43 24.49 2.95
N LEU A 242 9.74 25.03 4.15
CA LEU A 242 10.06 26.45 4.34
C LEU A 242 11.34 26.89 3.61
N SER A 243 12.30 25.99 3.40
CA SER A 243 13.49 26.30 2.61
C SER A 243 13.17 26.58 1.13
N ASN A 244 11.97 26.18 0.69
CA ASN A 244 11.49 26.27 -0.70
C ASN A 244 10.25 27.19 -0.86
N ASP A 245 9.68 27.69 0.24
CA ASP A 245 8.51 28.61 0.23
C ASP A 245 8.78 29.79 1.17
N SER A 246 8.64 31.01 0.66
CA SER A 246 8.83 32.25 1.44
C SER A 246 7.67 32.59 2.39
N LYS A 247 6.62 31.76 2.43
CA LYS A 247 5.42 32.00 3.26
C LYS A 247 5.51 31.29 4.59
N THR A 248 4.97 31.91 5.64
CA THR A 248 4.83 31.27 6.96
C THR A 248 3.97 30.00 6.86
N LEU A 249 4.47 28.91 7.44
CA LEU A 249 3.81 27.62 7.52
C LEU A 249 3.87 27.16 8.98
N ASP A 250 2.76 26.68 9.52
CA ASP A 250 2.74 26.01 10.83
C ASP A 250 2.72 24.48 10.68
N GLU A 251 3.01 23.77 11.78
CA GLU A 251 3.07 22.32 11.78
C GLU A 251 1.68 21.69 11.64
N ASP A 252 0.64 22.36 12.16
CA ASP A 252 -0.75 21.88 12.07
C ASP A 252 -1.23 21.89 10.61
N THR A 253 -0.82 22.89 9.83
CA THR A 253 -1.08 22.92 8.38
C THR A 253 -0.41 21.75 7.68
N VAL A 254 0.85 21.42 7.98
CA VAL A 254 1.54 20.25 7.41
C VAL A 254 0.79 18.96 7.77
N ALA A 255 0.41 18.82 9.04
CA ALA A 255 -0.35 17.68 9.53
C ALA A 255 -1.71 17.52 8.82
N ASP A 256 -2.41 18.64 8.57
CA ASP A 256 -3.70 18.64 7.84
C ASP A 256 -3.55 18.17 6.39
N TYR A 257 -2.53 18.65 5.67
CA TYR A 257 -2.24 18.19 4.31
C TYR A 257 -1.86 16.70 4.27
N ILE A 258 -1.01 16.24 5.21
CA ILE A 258 -0.64 14.81 5.33
C ILE A 258 -1.88 13.97 5.62
N LYS A 259 -2.77 14.43 6.51
CA LYS A 259 -4.04 13.75 6.81
C LYS A 259 -4.94 13.65 5.57
N ALA A 260 -5.01 14.70 4.76
CA ALA A 260 -5.75 14.69 3.50
C ALA A 260 -5.15 13.70 2.50
N LEU A 261 -3.82 13.67 2.33
CA LEU A 261 -3.13 12.71 1.45
C LEU A 261 -3.30 11.26 1.93
N LYS A 262 -3.34 11.01 3.25
CA LYS A 262 -3.67 9.69 3.82
C LYS A 262 -5.12 9.28 3.53
N LYS A 263 -6.07 10.22 3.59
CA LYS A 263 -7.48 9.96 3.22
C LYS A 263 -7.64 9.63 1.72
N LEU A 264 -6.78 10.18 0.87
CA LEU A 264 -6.72 9.88 -0.57
C LEU A 264 -5.90 8.61 -0.89
N PHE A 265 -5.35 7.94 0.13
CA PHE A 265 -4.45 6.80 -0.04
C PHE A 265 -3.19 7.11 -0.88
N VAL A 266 -2.71 8.35 -0.85
CA VAL A 266 -1.45 8.76 -1.50
C VAL A 266 -0.26 8.42 -0.61
N ILE A 267 -0.41 8.67 0.69
CA ILE A 267 0.55 8.39 1.75
C ILE A 267 0.06 7.21 2.59
N GLU A 268 0.94 6.28 2.87
CA GLU A 268 0.70 5.16 3.76
C GLU A 268 1.95 4.89 4.60
N ASP A 269 2.07 5.57 5.75
CA ASP A 269 3.20 5.39 6.66
C ASP A 269 3.28 3.97 7.20
N LEU A 270 4.49 3.51 7.55
CA LEU A 270 4.73 2.22 8.15
C LEU A 270 4.90 2.37 9.66
N ALA A 271 4.03 1.71 10.42
CA ALA A 271 4.01 1.81 11.87
C ALA A 271 5.17 1.02 12.51
N ALA A 272 5.59 1.46 13.69
CA ALA A 272 6.61 0.78 14.46
C ALA A 272 6.13 -0.56 15.01
N TRP A 273 6.99 -1.59 14.94
CA TRP A 273 6.81 -2.86 15.61
C TRP A 273 7.27 -2.77 17.06
N ASN A 274 6.48 -3.32 17.99
CA ASN A 274 6.79 -3.33 19.41
C ASN A 274 6.89 -4.76 19.95
N PRO A 275 8.02 -5.45 19.74
CA PRO A 275 8.23 -6.81 20.24
C PRO A 275 8.58 -6.82 21.73
N ASN A 276 8.53 -8.02 22.32
CA ASN A 276 9.14 -8.26 23.61
C ASN A 276 10.67 -8.39 23.45
N LEU A 277 11.42 -7.45 24.04
CA LEU A 277 12.89 -7.45 23.99
C LEU A 277 13.49 -7.95 25.32
N ARG A 278 14.68 -8.57 25.24
CA ARG A 278 15.52 -8.87 26.41
C ARG A 278 16.23 -7.64 26.94
N SER A 279 16.54 -6.70 26.03
CA SER A 279 17.18 -5.43 26.37
C SER A 279 16.16 -4.44 26.94
N LYS A 280 16.67 -3.44 27.68
CA LYS A 280 15.88 -2.28 28.14
C LYS A 280 15.86 -1.14 27.13
N SER A 281 16.34 -1.37 25.89
CA SER A 281 16.33 -0.35 24.84
C SER A 281 14.93 0.13 24.55
N ALA A 282 14.74 1.44 24.56
CA ALA A 282 13.45 2.03 24.24
C ALA A 282 13.18 1.93 22.73
N ILE A 283 12.04 1.35 22.35
CA ILE A 283 11.61 1.27 20.96
C ILE A 283 11.14 2.65 20.50
N ARG A 284 11.60 3.10 19.35
CA ARG A 284 11.08 4.32 18.71
C ARG A 284 9.73 4.02 18.08
N THR A 285 8.72 4.83 18.38
CA THR A 285 7.34 4.62 17.97
C THR A 285 6.93 5.49 16.78
N SER A 286 7.83 6.33 16.26
CA SER A 286 7.55 7.17 15.09
C SER A 286 7.40 6.31 13.84
N ASP A 287 6.39 6.62 13.01
CA ASP A 287 6.20 5.93 11.73
C ASP A 287 7.31 6.26 10.73
N THR A 288 7.67 5.29 9.89
CA THR A 288 8.50 5.53 8.70
C THR A 288 7.61 6.05 7.57
N ARG A 289 8.11 7.05 6.82
CA ARG A 289 7.36 7.73 5.77
C ARG A 289 7.35 6.91 4.49
N HIS A 290 6.16 6.62 3.97
CA HIS A 290 5.99 5.85 2.73
C HIS A 290 4.83 6.40 1.89
N PHE A 291 5.01 6.34 0.58
CA PHE A 291 3.90 6.46 -0.35
C PHE A 291 3.16 5.11 -0.50
N VAL A 292 2.00 5.15 -1.11
CA VAL A 292 1.29 3.91 -1.49
C VAL A 292 1.96 3.24 -2.69
N ASP A 293 2.75 4.02 -3.46
CA ASP A 293 3.53 3.57 -4.61
C ASP A 293 4.74 4.50 -4.80
N PRO A 294 5.96 3.98 -5.01
CA PRO A 294 7.18 4.77 -5.11
C PRO A 294 7.17 5.77 -6.27
N SER A 295 6.41 5.49 -7.34
CA SER A 295 6.30 6.39 -8.49
C SER A 295 5.70 7.76 -8.15
N ILE A 296 4.94 7.86 -7.06
CA ILE A 296 4.48 9.15 -6.54
C ILE A 296 5.68 9.96 -6.04
N GLY A 297 6.62 9.32 -5.37
CA GLY A 297 7.86 9.94 -4.90
C GLY A 297 8.74 10.42 -6.04
N THR A 298 9.03 9.56 -7.02
CA THR A 298 9.84 9.92 -8.19
C THR A 298 9.21 11.03 -9.01
N ALA A 299 7.91 10.96 -9.30
CA ALA A 299 7.18 12.00 -10.03
C ALA A 299 7.16 13.34 -9.26
N SER A 300 6.99 13.31 -7.92
CA SER A 300 7.01 14.52 -7.08
C SER A 300 8.38 15.20 -7.05
N LEU A 301 9.46 14.44 -7.24
CA LEU A 301 10.83 14.96 -7.35
C LEU A 301 11.20 15.33 -8.78
N GLY A 302 10.42 14.92 -9.78
CA GLY A 302 10.74 15.11 -11.21
C GLY A 302 11.86 14.16 -11.67
N LEU A 303 11.99 12.98 -11.07
CA LEU A 303 13.05 12.02 -11.36
C LEU A 303 12.59 10.96 -12.36
N GLY A 304 13.50 10.61 -13.28
CA GLY A 304 13.40 9.45 -14.15
C GLY A 304 14.34 8.31 -13.77
N PRO A 305 14.33 7.19 -14.51
CA PRO A 305 15.19 6.04 -14.23
C PRO A 305 16.70 6.35 -14.24
N ASP A 306 17.14 7.23 -15.12
CA ASP A 306 18.55 7.63 -15.21
C ASP A 306 19.00 8.46 -14.01
N ASP A 307 18.11 9.28 -13.44
CA ASP A 307 18.40 10.05 -12.23
C ASP A 307 18.63 9.12 -11.04
N LEU A 308 17.80 8.04 -10.91
CA LEU A 308 17.98 7.04 -9.89
C LEU A 308 19.30 6.26 -10.04
N MET A 309 19.72 5.99 -11.26
CA MET A 309 21.01 5.34 -11.54
C MET A 309 22.20 6.24 -11.21
N ASN A 310 22.04 7.55 -11.24
CA ASN A 310 23.07 8.54 -10.91
C ASN A 310 23.16 8.84 -9.40
N ASP A 311 22.09 8.53 -8.62
CA ASP A 311 22.02 8.73 -7.16
C ASP A 311 21.50 7.46 -6.48
N LEU A 312 22.42 6.52 -6.20
CA LEU A 312 22.09 5.24 -5.61
C LEU A 312 21.61 5.34 -4.15
N ASP A 313 21.93 6.41 -3.42
CA ASP A 313 21.46 6.63 -2.06
C ASP A 313 19.95 6.96 -2.07
N SER A 314 19.53 7.91 -2.89
CA SER A 314 18.11 8.21 -3.11
C SER A 314 17.38 7.03 -3.72
N PHE A 315 18.01 6.29 -4.65
CA PHE A 315 17.41 5.10 -5.24
C PHE A 315 17.16 4.02 -4.18
N GLY A 316 18.08 3.83 -3.24
CA GLY A 316 17.93 2.87 -2.14
C GLY A 316 16.65 3.12 -1.33
N LEU A 317 16.36 4.38 -0.98
CA LEU A 317 15.16 4.78 -0.25
C LEU A 317 13.87 4.56 -1.05
N LEU A 318 13.87 4.88 -2.35
CA LEU A 318 12.73 4.69 -3.24
C LEU A 318 12.51 3.20 -3.58
N PHE A 319 13.58 2.41 -3.64
CA PHE A 319 13.48 0.96 -3.77
C PHE A 319 12.90 0.31 -2.49
N GLU A 320 13.24 0.81 -1.32
CA GLU A 320 12.60 0.37 -0.08
C GLU A 320 11.10 0.66 -0.11
N ASP A 321 10.68 1.83 -0.60
CA ASP A 321 9.26 2.16 -0.77
C ASP A 321 8.56 1.21 -1.77
N LEU A 322 9.23 0.80 -2.86
CA LEU A 322 8.76 -0.24 -3.79
C LEU A 322 8.58 -1.58 -3.07
N ALA A 323 9.58 -2.01 -2.29
CA ALA A 323 9.54 -3.25 -1.54
C ALA A 323 8.42 -3.24 -0.49
N VAL A 324 8.26 -2.14 0.23
CA VAL A 324 7.20 -1.95 1.24
C VAL A 324 5.80 -2.01 0.59
N ARG A 325 5.61 -1.43 -0.61
CA ARG A 325 4.35 -1.57 -1.37
C ARG A 325 4.01 -3.03 -1.60
N ASP A 326 4.94 -3.82 -2.14
CA ASP A 326 4.71 -5.23 -2.48
C ASP A 326 4.51 -6.07 -1.21
N LEU A 327 5.37 -5.90 -0.22
CA LEU A 327 5.29 -6.62 1.05
C LEU A 327 3.99 -6.34 1.81
N ARG A 328 3.40 -5.15 1.71
CA ARG A 328 2.07 -4.85 2.29
C ARG A 328 0.96 -5.68 1.66
N VAL A 329 0.96 -5.80 0.33
CA VAL A 329 -0.02 -6.63 -0.39
C VAL A 329 0.15 -8.10 -0.02
N PHE A 330 1.38 -8.59 0.04
CA PHE A 330 1.68 -9.96 0.45
C PHE A 330 1.34 -10.22 1.91
N ALA A 331 1.61 -9.26 2.81
CA ALA A 331 1.25 -9.37 4.22
C ALA A 331 -0.26 -9.56 4.41
N GLU A 332 -1.10 -8.78 3.72
CA GLU A 332 -2.55 -8.94 3.77
C GLU A 332 -3.01 -10.32 3.27
N ALA A 333 -2.39 -10.84 2.20
CA ALA A 333 -2.66 -12.18 1.69
C ALA A 333 -2.31 -13.31 2.67
N LEU A 334 -1.37 -13.03 3.58
CA LEU A 334 -0.89 -13.94 4.62
C LEU A 334 -1.57 -13.73 5.99
N ASP A 335 -2.65 -12.94 6.05
CA ASP A 335 -3.31 -12.53 7.30
C ASP A 335 -2.36 -11.82 8.28
N GLY A 336 -1.44 -11.04 7.75
CA GLY A 336 -0.43 -10.29 8.49
C GLY A 336 -0.54 -8.78 8.29
N LYS A 337 0.36 -8.07 8.96
CA LYS A 337 0.62 -6.65 8.80
C LYS A 337 2.12 -6.42 8.70
N LEU A 338 2.51 -5.37 8.02
CA LEU A 338 3.88 -4.92 7.89
C LEU A 338 4.16 -3.80 8.90
N TYR A 339 5.35 -3.81 9.48
CA TYR A 339 5.86 -2.84 10.44
C TYR A 339 7.33 -2.57 10.13
N HIS A 340 7.90 -1.49 10.70
CA HIS A 340 9.34 -1.30 10.82
C HIS A 340 9.79 -1.48 12.27
N TYR A 341 11.08 -1.65 12.50
CA TYR A 341 11.65 -1.66 13.83
C TYR A 341 12.81 -0.67 13.93
N ARG A 342 12.85 0.10 15.00
CA ARG A 342 14.01 0.90 15.39
C ARG A 342 14.02 1.14 16.89
N ASP A 343 15.19 1.05 17.50
CA ASP A 343 15.35 1.34 18.92
C ASP A 343 16.29 2.52 19.20
N SER A 344 16.49 2.81 20.48
CA SER A 344 17.33 3.92 20.92
C SER A 344 18.84 3.66 20.75
N SER A 345 19.27 2.41 20.52
CA SER A 345 20.66 2.07 20.23
C SER A 345 21.05 2.31 18.78
N GLY A 346 20.04 2.51 17.90
CA GLY A 346 20.21 2.64 16.46
C GLY A 346 20.03 1.33 15.71
N LEU A 347 19.72 0.22 16.41
CA LEU A 347 19.36 -1.04 15.76
C LEU A 347 18.03 -0.88 15.03
N GLU A 348 18.00 -1.26 13.77
CA GLU A 348 16.82 -1.12 12.91
C GLU A 348 16.57 -2.36 12.05
N CYS A 349 15.34 -2.48 11.57
CA CYS A 349 14.93 -3.44 10.57
C CYS A 349 13.89 -2.75 9.67
N ASP A 350 14.15 -2.71 8.38
CA ASP A 350 13.35 -1.98 7.40
C ASP A 350 11.91 -2.46 7.42
N THR A 351 11.69 -3.79 7.49
CA THR A 351 10.33 -4.35 7.53
C THR A 351 10.23 -5.60 8.41
N VAL A 352 9.14 -5.66 9.17
CA VAL A 352 8.73 -6.84 9.95
C VAL A 352 7.34 -7.27 9.49
N LEU A 353 7.23 -8.45 8.89
CA LEU A 353 5.95 -9.03 8.50
C LEU A 353 5.42 -9.88 9.66
N HIS A 354 4.39 -9.38 10.38
CA HIS A 354 3.82 -10.04 11.54
C HIS A 354 2.42 -10.56 11.23
N ARG A 355 2.21 -11.87 11.33
CA ARG A 355 0.95 -12.56 11.06
C ARG A 355 0.06 -12.59 12.29
N ARG A 356 -1.26 -12.71 12.09
CA ARG A 356 -2.26 -12.80 13.18
C ARG A 356 -2.07 -13.99 14.11
N ASN A 357 -1.42 -15.06 13.63
CA ASN A 357 -1.12 -16.24 14.44
C ASN A 357 0.14 -16.07 15.33
N GLY A 358 0.73 -14.89 15.37
CA GLY A 358 1.90 -14.56 16.16
C GLY A 358 3.25 -14.90 15.50
N THR A 359 3.26 -15.56 14.33
CA THR A 359 4.49 -15.78 13.57
C THR A 359 4.92 -14.50 12.85
N TYR A 360 6.22 -14.29 12.70
CA TYR A 360 6.74 -13.10 12.03
C TYR A 360 8.05 -13.40 11.29
N ALA A 361 8.39 -12.51 10.37
CA ALA A 361 9.64 -12.51 9.62
C ALA A 361 10.31 -11.14 9.71
N LEU A 362 11.65 -11.13 9.72
CA LEU A 362 12.48 -9.93 9.69
C LEU A 362 13.06 -9.78 8.29
N ILE A 363 12.91 -8.61 7.68
CA ILE A 363 13.28 -8.36 6.29
C ILE A 363 14.03 -7.03 6.20
N GLU A 364 15.25 -7.08 5.68
CA GLU A 364 16.06 -5.93 5.27
C GLU A 364 15.94 -5.72 3.76
N VAL A 365 15.95 -4.47 3.31
CA VAL A 365 15.83 -4.09 1.90
C VAL A 365 17.12 -3.41 1.46
N LYS A 366 17.78 -3.94 0.42
CA LYS A 366 19.06 -3.43 -0.07
C LYS A 366 19.08 -3.45 -1.60
N LEU A 367 19.73 -2.48 -2.24
CA LEU A 367 19.85 -2.50 -3.70
C LEU A 367 20.58 -3.75 -4.22
N GLY A 368 21.48 -4.30 -3.44
CA GLY A 368 22.31 -5.46 -3.79
C GLY A 368 23.78 -5.20 -3.53
N GLY A 369 24.63 -6.14 -3.96
CA GLY A 369 26.06 -6.09 -3.69
C GLY A 369 26.44 -6.73 -2.35
N GLU A 370 27.59 -7.39 -2.32
CA GLU A 370 28.00 -8.24 -1.20
C GLU A 370 28.06 -7.49 0.13
N LYS A 371 28.58 -6.26 0.12
CA LYS A 371 28.72 -5.43 1.34
C LYS A 371 27.34 -5.13 1.94
N LEU A 372 26.40 -4.57 1.15
CA LEU A 372 25.08 -4.19 1.63
C LEU A 372 24.27 -5.41 2.10
N ILE A 373 24.41 -6.55 1.40
CA ILE A 373 23.80 -7.82 1.83
C ILE A 373 24.34 -8.26 3.18
N ASN A 374 25.67 -8.22 3.38
CA ASN A 374 26.29 -8.62 4.65
C ASN A 374 25.91 -7.67 5.81
N ASP A 375 25.81 -6.36 5.55
CA ASP A 375 25.34 -5.37 6.52
C ASP A 375 23.87 -5.69 6.94
N GLY A 376 22.98 -5.96 5.98
CA GLY A 376 21.59 -6.37 6.25
C GLY A 376 21.50 -7.68 7.03
N VAL A 377 22.30 -8.70 6.67
CA VAL A 377 22.35 -9.97 7.42
C VAL A 377 22.77 -9.72 8.87
N SER A 378 23.76 -8.84 9.10
CA SER A 378 24.24 -8.53 10.44
C SER A 378 23.15 -7.85 11.29
N ALA A 379 22.46 -6.87 10.75
CA ALA A 379 21.33 -6.18 11.41
C ALA A 379 20.20 -7.15 11.79
N LEU A 380 19.78 -8.01 10.86
CA LEU A 380 18.75 -9.03 11.11
C LEU A 380 19.14 -9.99 12.25
N LYS A 381 20.37 -10.46 12.26
CA LYS A 381 20.87 -11.39 13.30
C LYS A 381 20.99 -10.71 14.64
N GLU A 382 21.45 -9.46 14.68
CA GLU A 382 21.50 -8.66 15.89
C GLU A 382 20.10 -8.47 16.48
N LEU A 383 19.11 -8.03 15.67
CA LEU A 383 17.73 -7.90 16.11
C LEU A 383 17.16 -9.24 16.61
N ALA A 384 17.37 -10.33 15.89
CA ALA A 384 16.90 -11.65 16.30
C ALA A 384 17.49 -12.08 17.66
N SER A 385 18.73 -11.66 17.98
CA SER A 385 19.41 -11.98 19.24
C SER A 385 18.85 -11.26 20.46
N VAL A 386 18.31 -10.04 20.30
CA VAL A 386 17.76 -9.23 21.39
C VAL A 386 16.28 -9.50 21.66
N ILE A 387 15.57 -10.21 20.78
CA ILE A 387 14.19 -10.61 20.98
C ILE A 387 14.09 -11.62 22.14
N ASP A 388 13.10 -11.39 23.04
CA ASP A 388 12.85 -12.29 24.17
C ASP A 388 12.03 -13.53 23.73
N THR A 389 12.78 -14.58 23.37
CA THR A 389 12.19 -15.85 22.91
C THR A 389 11.50 -16.67 24.01
N THR A 390 11.48 -16.20 25.25
CA THR A 390 10.64 -16.79 26.31
C THR A 390 9.20 -16.28 26.26
N ARG A 391 8.98 -15.12 25.61
CA ARG A 391 7.68 -14.43 25.51
C ARG A 391 7.07 -14.42 24.13
N MET A 392 7.88 -14.64 23.10
CA MET A 392 7.41 -14.72 21.71
C MET A 392 8.29 -15.70 20.91
N PRO A 393 7.76 -16.28 19.81
CA PRO A 393 8.55 -17.22 19.00
C PRO A 393 9.78 -16.54 18.39
N LYS A 394 10.74 -17.35 17.93
CA LYS A 394 11.80 -16.87 17.03
C LYS A 394 11.19 -16.42 15.71
N PRO A 395 11.85 -15.51 14.94
CA PRO A 395 11.40 -15.22 13.59
C PRO A 395 11.30 -16.52 12.77
N SER A 396 10.23 -16.65 11.99
CA SER A 396 10.04 -17.80 11.10
C SER A 396 11.13 -17.88 10.04
N PHE A 397 11.58 -16.72 9.58
CA PHE A 397 12.75 -16.55 8.72
C PHE A 397 13.29 -15.13 8.81
N MET A 398 14.52 -14.97 8.33
CA MET A 398 15.18 -13.69 8.11
C MET A 398 15.54 -13.58 6.63
N MET A 399 15.33 -12.44 6.01
CA MET A 399 15.52 -12.23 4.57
C MET A 399 16.14 -10.87 4.27
N VAL A 400 17.15 -10.84 3.41
CA VAL A 400 17.55 -9.62 2.72
C VAL A 400 16.88 -9.63 1.34
N LEU A 401 15.96 -8.70 1.16
CA LEU A 401 15.27 -8.47 -0.12
C LEU A 401 16.12 -7.51 -0.95
N THR A 402 16.51 -7.93 -2.14
CA THR A 402 17.42 -7.14 -2.98
C THR A 402 16.74 -6.64 -4.24
N ALA A 403 17.19 -5.48 -4.75
CA ALA A 403 16.75 -5.00 -6.06
C ALA A 403 17.25 -5.95 -7.15
N VAL A 404 18.52 -6.33 -7.06
CA VAL A 404 19.17 -7.19 -8.06
C VAL A 404 19.87 -8.37 -7.40
N GLY A 405 20.05 -9.44 -8.17
CA GLY A 405 20.78 -10.63 -7.78
C GLY A 405 20.63 -11.69 -8.88
N GLN A 406 21.66 -12.52 -9.06
CA GLN A 406 21.62 -13.61 -10.04
C GLN A 406 20.80 -14.81 -9.53
N TYR A 407 20.69 -14.95 -8.23
CA TYR A 407 20.04 -16.09 -7.58
C TYR A 407 19.24 -15.66 -6.35
N ALA A 408 18.11 -16.33 -6.12
CA ALA A 408 17.50 -16.43 -4.81
C ALA A 408 18.08 -17.65 -4.09
N TYR A 409 18.54 -17.53 -2.85
CA TYR A 409 19.17 -18.63 -2.12
C TYR A 409 19.10 -18.44 -0.61
N GLN A 410 19.32 -19.53 0.13
CA GLN A 410 19.53 -19.51 1.56
C GLN A 410 21.03 -19.61 1.88
N ARG A 411 21.52 -18.69 2.71
CA ARG A 411 22.91 -18.70 3.20
C ARG A 411 23.10 -19.83 4.24
N PRO A 412 24.37 -20.27 4.47
CA PRO A 412 24.67 -21.26 5.51
C PRO A 412 24.24 -20.83 6.92
N ASP A 413 24.14 -19.51 7.17
CA ASP A 413 23.69 -18.95 8.43
C ASP A 413 22.16 -18.83 8.56
N GLY A 414 21.42 -19.36 7.60
CA GLY A 414 19.96 -19.44 7.59
C GLY A 414 19.22 -18.22 7.03
N VAL A 415 19.92 -17.13 6.69
CA VAL A 415 19.30 -15.93 6.12
C VAL A 415 19.06 -16.12 4.63
N PHE A 416 17.86 -15.78 4.16
CA PHE A 416 17.51 -15.81 2.74
C PHE A 416 17.96 -14.53 2.03
N ILE A 417 18.50 -14.67 0.83
CA ILE A 417 18.80 -13.56 -0.08
C ILE A 417 17.87 -13.72 -1.28
N VAL A 418 16.99 -12.74 -1.49
CA VAL A 418 15.92 -12.86 -2.49
C VAL A 418 15.81 -11.57 -3.31
N PRO A 419 16.07 -11.61 -4.63
CA PRO A 419 15.72 -10.51 -5.50
C PRO A 419 14.19 -10.30 -5.55
N ILE A 420 13.76 -9.04 -5.55
CA ILE A 420 12.32 -8.69 -5.52
C ILE A 420 11.54 -9.28 -6.69
N THR A 421 12.20 -9.45 -7.85
CA THR A 421 11.62 -10.05 -9.06
C THR A 421 11.43 -11.56 -8.98
N CYS A 422 11.76 -12.17 -7.84
CA CYS A 422 11.50 -13.58 -7.57
C CYS A 422 10.37 -13.79 -6.54
N LEU A 423 9.86 -12.73 -5.91
CA LEU A 423 9.02 -12.80 -4.72
C LEU A 423 7.51 -12.82 -5.07
N ARG A 424 6.74 -13.62 -4.31
CA ARG A 424 5.27 -13.56 -4.19
C ARG A 424 4.81 -13.85 -2.75
N ASP A 425 3.48 -13.72 -2.51
CA ASP A 425 2.82 -14.09 -1.24
C ASP A 425 2.88 -15.59 -0.86
#